data_37c1f22ab6587337e4b644588d953544
#
_entry.id   37c1f22ab6587337e4b644588d953544
#
_cell.length_a   1.000
_cell.length_b   1.000
_cell.length_c   1.000
_cell.angle_alpha   90.00
_cell.angle_beta   90.00
_cell.angle_gamma   90.00
#
_symmetry.space_group_name_H-M   'P 1'
#
loop_
_entity.id
_entity.type
_entity.pdbx_description
1 polymer ?
#
loop_
_entity_poly.entity_id
_entity_poly.type
_entity_poly.pdbx_seq_one_letter_code
_entity_poly.pdbx_strand_id
1 'polypeptide(L)'
;MKYSTIILAFVVLFSCKNPEDEYHTPENALDAGREFIQQSLKGNFNTAGKYMLQDKDNQYWLDRFSKEFSSKSEHEKAQFSKASINISEVSDVVPDSVTVINFSNSFTKVPQKVKVVKHNGVWVVDFKYTFSGNL
;
A
#
# COMPACT_ATOMS: atom_id res chain seq x y z
N MET A 1 3.56 -24.87 57.50
CA MET A 1 3.80 -23.71 56.66
C MET A 1 3.70 -24.16 55.21
N LYS A 2 2.61 -23.81 54.53
CA LYS A 2 2.40 -24.16 53.14
C LYS A 2 2.78 -22.95 52.29
N TYR A 3 3.90 -23.05 51.59
CA TYR A 3 4.29 -22.03 50.61
C TYR A 3 3.56 -22.31 49.30
N SER A 4 2.54 -21.48 49.00
CA SER A 4 1.83 -21.51 47.72
C SER A 4 2.63 -20.72 46.69
N THR A 5 3.29 -21.42 45.78
CA THR A 5 4.06 -20.80 44.69
C THR A 5 3.07 -20.45 43.58
N ILE A 6 2.76 -19.14 43.47
CA ILE A 6 1.97 -18.62 42.34
C ILE A 6 2.91 -18.51 41.15
N ILE A 7 2.77 -19.41 40.17
CA ILE A 7 3.43 -19.31 38.87
C ILE A 7 2.63 -18.32 38.03
N LEU A 8 3.17 -17.10 37.89
CA LEU A 8 2.63 -16.08 37.00
C LEU A 8 3.02 -16.45 35.55
N ALA A 9 2.10 -17.07 34.83
CA ALA A 9 2.29 -17.38 33.40
C ALA A 9 2.28 -16.06 32.60
N PHE A 10 3.46 -15.65 32.15
CA PHE A 10 3.63 -14.50 31.26
C PHE A 10 3.20 -14.94 29.86
N VAL A 11 1.98 -14.62 29.47
CA VAL A 11 1.50 -14.82 28.09
C VAL A 11 2.14 -13.75 27.21
N VAL A 12 3.24 -14.10 26.56
CA VAL A 12 3.85 -13.26 25.53
C VAL A 12 2.97 -13.35 24.29
N LEU A 13 2.15 -12.33 24.08
CA LEU A 13 1.42 -12.17 22.82
C LEU A 13 2.44 -11.81 21.73
N PHE A 14 2.93 -12.81 21.03
CA PHE A 14 3.63 -12.60 19.76
C PHE A 14 2.61 -12.06 18.76
N SER A 15 2.60 -10.74 18.57
CA SER A 15 1.97 -10.11 17.43
C SER A 15 2.77 -10.53 16.18
N CYS A 16 2.30 -11.56 15.49
CA CYS A 16 2.84 -11.95 14.20
C CYS A 16 2.48 -10.85 13.18
N LYS A 17 3.37 -9.89 12.98
CA LYS A 17 3.35 -9.06 11.78
C LYS A 17 3.79 -9.94 10.63
N ASN A 18 2.97 -10.03 9.57
CA ASN A 18 3.39 -10.69 8.35
C ASN A 18 4.60 -9.94 7.77
N PRO A 19 5.69 -10.63 7.41
CA PRO A 19 6.85 -9.99 6.77
C PRO A 19 6.50 -9.23 5.49
N GLU A 20 5.45 -9.66 4.79
CA GLU A 20 4.92 -9.00 3.58
C GLU A 20 4.31 -7.62 3.83
N ASP A 21 4.00 -7.27 5.07
CA ASP A 21 3.43 -5.98 5.45
C ASP A 21 4.51 -4.97 5.91
N GLU A 22 5.78 -5.38 5.89
CA GLU A 22 6.92 -4.54 6.27
C GLU A 22 7.50 -3.82 5.05
N TYR A 23 7.86 -2.54 5.23
CA TYR A 23 8.47 -1.75 4.16
C TYR A 23 9.85 -2.31 3.78
N HIS A 24 10.09 -2.45 2.50
CA HIS A 24 11.42 -2.64 1.90
C HIS A 24 11.70 -1.58 0.83
N THR A 25 12.95 -1.30 0.55
CA THR A 25 13.31 -0.38 -0.54
C THR A 25 12.96 -1.00 -1.89
N PRO A 26 12.12 -0.36 -2.73
CA PRO A 26 11.74 -0.91 -4.02
C PRO A 26 12.93 -1.12 -4.95
N GLU A 27 12.95 -2.26 -5.64
CA GLU A 27 13.98 -2.59 -6.62
C GLU A 27 13.81 -1.84 -7.94
N ASN A 28 12.57 -1.55 -8.31
CA ASN A 28 12.21 -0.87 -9.56
C ASN A 28 10.85 -0.19 -9.44
N ALA A 29 10.42 0.50 -10.51
CA ALA A 29 9.15 1.20 -10.55
C ALA A 29 7.95 0.27 -10.36
N LEU A 30 7.95 -0.90 -10.99
CA LEU A 30 6.86 -1.87 -10.87
C LEU A 30 6.73 -2.39 -9.43
N ASP A 31 7.85 -2.66 -8.77
CA ASP A 31 7.88 -3.09 -7.37
C ASP A 31 7.27 -2.02 -6.45
N ALA A 32 7.71 -0.75 -6.57
CA ALA A 32 7.15 0.36 -5.81
C ALA A 32 5.62 0.51 -6.01
N GLY A 33 5.17 0.46 -7.26
CA GLY A 33 3.75 0.56 -7.60
C GLY A 33 2.93 -0.59 -7.03
N ARG A 34 3.40 -1.82 -7.16
CA ARG A 34 2.73 -3.01 -6.63
C ARG A 34 2.62 -3.00 -5.12
N GLU A 35 3.70 -2.65 -4.43
CA GLU A 35 3.69 -2.56 -2.97
C GLU A 35 2.73 -1.48 -2.48
N PHE A 36 2.75 -0.30 -3.07
CA PHE A 36 1.79 0.76 -2.74
C PHE A 36 0.34 0.29 -2.90
N ILE A 37 0.01 -0.33 -4.04
CA ILE A 37 -1.35 -0.82 -4.33
C ILE A 37 -1.71 -1.94 -3.35
N GLN A 38 -0.83 -2.91 -3.12
CA GLN A 38 -1.07 -4.05 -2.24
C GLN A 38 -1.35 -3.61 -0.81
N GLN A 39 -0.52 -2.70 -0.26
CA GLN A 39 -0.71 -2.18 1.09
C GLN A 39 -2.01 -1.37 1.20
N SER A 40 -2.35 -0.61 0.15
CA SER A 40 -3.61 0.13 0.10
C SER A 40 -4.83 -0.80 0.07
N LEU A 41 -4.80 -1.89 -0.69
CA LEU A 41 -5.87 -2.89 -0.71
C LEU A 41 -6.07 -3.60 0.64
N LYS A 42 -5.00 -3.79 1.39
CA LYS A 42 -5.03 -4.34 2.76
C LYS A 42 -5.48 -3.32 3.81
N GLY A 43 -5.56 -2.04 3.48
CA GLY A 43 -5.83 -0.97 4.44
C GLY A 43 -4.61 -0.55 5.27
N ASN A 44 -3.42 -0.97 4.89
CA ASN A 44 -2.16 -0.66 5.57
C ASN A 44 -1.60 0.69 5.09
N PHE A 45 -2.34 1.78 5.28
CA PHE A 45 -2.00 3.10 4.72
C PHE A 45 -0.72 3.70 5.29
N ASN A 46 -0.34 3.34 6.51
CA ASN A 46 0.95 3.75 7.07
C ASN A 46 2.12 3.15 6.28
N THR A 47 2.02 1.89 5.89
CA THR A 47 3.04 1.23 5.07
C THR A 47 2.95 1.70 3.62
N ALA A 48 1.74 1.82 3.04
CA ALA A 48 1.54 2.37 1.70
C ALA A 48 2.18 3.75 1.55
N GLY A 49 2.00 4.63 2.54
CA GLY A 49 2.60 5.97 2.55
C GLY A 49 4.11 6.00 2.45
N LYS A 50 4.81 4.94 2.87
CA LYS A 50 6.28 4.84 2.74
C LYS A 50 6.73 4.61 1.30
N TYR A 51 5.85 4.09 0.45
CA TYR A 51 6.08 3.91 -0.99
C TYR A 51 5.64 5.11 -1.82
N MET A 52 5.20 6.19 -1.19
CA MET A 52 4.63 7.36 -1.84
C MET A 52 5.54 8.57 -1.73
N LEU A 53 5.53 9.43 -2.74
CA LEU A 53 6.21 10.72 -2.71
C LEU A 53 5.67 11.59 -1.56
N GLN A 54 6.57 12.07 -0.71
CA GLN A 54 6.24 12.81 0.51
C GLN A 54 6.03 14.30 0.21
N ASP A 55 4.81 14.65 -0.20
CA ASP A 55 4.36 16.03 -0.33
C ASP A 55 2.91 16.18 0.20
N LYS A 56 2.46 17.43 0.34
CA LYS A 56 1.15 17.74 0.93
C LYS A 56 -0.01 17.20 0.10
N ASP A 57 0.11 17.23 -1.22
CA ASP A 57 -0.97 16.80 -2.12
C ASP A 57 -1.11 15.27 -2.09
N ASN A 58 0.00 14.55 -2.14
CA ASN A 58 0.00 13.10 -2.02
C ASN A 58 -0.54 12.65 -0.65
N GLN A 59 -0.12 13.32 0.42
CA GLN A 59 -0.62 13.03 1.77
C GLN A 59 -2.13 13.31 1.89
N TYR A 60 -2.61 14.41 1.33
CA TYR A 60 -4.05 14.73 1.30
C TYR A 60 -4.86 13.62 0.63
N TRP A 61 -4.42 13.13 -0.54
CA TRP A 61 -5.12 12.07 -1.25
C TRP A 61 -5.06 10.73 -0.53
N LEU A 62 -3.92 10.40 0.08
CA LEU A 62 -3.78 9.18 0.89
C LEU A 62 -4.71 9.19 2.11
N ASP A 63 -4.77 10.31 2.82
CA ASP A 63 -5.65 10.49 3.99
C ASP A 63 -7.13 10.38 3.59
N ARG A 64 -7.51 10.99 2.47
CA ARG A 64 -8.86 10.90 1.93
C ARG A 64 -9.22 9.47 1.55
N PHE A 65 -8.33 8.77 0.86
CA PHE A 65 -8.53 7.38 0.47
C PHE A 65 -8.62 6.45 1.69
N SER A 66 -7.78 6.67 2.69
CA SER A 66 -7.81 5.95 3.96
C SER A 66 -9.15 6.12 4.70
N LYS A 67 -9.69 7.34 4.74
CA LYS A 67 -11.00 7.62 5.34
C LYS A 67 -12.13 6.92 4.58
N GLU A 68 -12.11 6.97 3.26
CA GLU A 68 -13.08 6.27 2.42
C GLU A 68 -13.03 4.76 2.66
N PHE A 69 -11.83 4.17 2.68
CA PHE A 69 -11.65 2.75 2.99
C PHE A 69 -12.19 2.40 4.38
N SER A 70 -11.90 3.22 5.39
CA SER A 70 -12.35 3.01 6.78
C SER A 70 -13.87 3.01 6.92
N SER A 71 -14.59 3.73 6.04
CA SER A 71 -16.05 3.79 6.03
C SER A 71 -16.73 2.56 5.42
N LYS A 72 -15.97 1.70 4.74
CA LYS A 72 -16.49 0.47 4.14
C LYS A 72 -16.83 -0.57 5.21
N SER A 73 -17.75 -1.48 4.87
CA SER A 73 -18.08 -2.62 5.74
C SER A 73 -16.88 -3.55 5.93
N GLU A 74 -16.85 -4.31 7.01
CA GLU A 74 -15.80 -5.31 7.25
C GLU A 74 -15.77 -6.37 6.14
N HIS A 75 -16.93 -6.69 5.56
CA HIS A 75 -17.01 -7.60 4.42
C HIS A 75 -16.30 -7.03 3.18
N GLU A 76 -16.56 -5.77 2.83
CA GLU A 76 -15.89 -5.11 1.70
C GLU A 76 -14.38 -4.98 1.92
N LYS A 77 -13.95 -4.58 3.13
CA LYS A 77 -12.53 -4.50 3.49
C LYS A 77 -11.84 -5.86 3.31
N ALA A 78 -12.50 -6.96 3.71
CA ALA A 78 -11.99 -8.30 3.52
C ALA A 78 -11.87 -8.69 2.04
N GLN A 79 -12.82 -8.27 1.19
CA GLN A 79 -12.77 -8.49 -0.26
C GLN A 79 -11.59 -7.73 -0.90
N PHE A 80 -11.38 -6.47 -0.53
CA PHE A 80 -10.21 -5.71 -0.98
C PHE A 80 -8.91 -6.35 -0.54
N SER A 81 -8.80 -6.76 0.72
CA SER A 81 -7.60 -7.37 1.27
C SER A 81 -7.19 -8.68 0.57
N LYS A 82 -8.17 -9.44 0.07
CA LYS A 82 -7.97 -10.71 -0.67
C LYS A 82 -7.80 -10.50 -2.17
N ALA A 83 -8.06 -9.29 -2.68
CA ALA A 83 -8.00 -9.02 -4.10
C ALA A 83 -6.57 -9.13 -4.64
N SER A 84 -6.45 -9.74 -5.81
CA SER A 84 -5.20 -9.74 -6.58
C SER A 84 -5.09 -8.51 -7.48
N ILE A 85 -3.87 -8.08 -7.74
CA ILE A 85 -3.56 -6.96 -8.64
C ILE A 85 -3.37 -7.52 -10.05
N ASN A 86 -4.12 -6.97 -11.00
CA ASN A 86 -4.00 -7.28 -12.41
C ASN A 86 -3.35 -6.09 -13.13
N ILE A 87 -2.09 -6.25 -13.53
CA ILE A 87 -1.36 -5.24 -14.31
C ILE A 87 -1.73 -5.43 -15.79
N SER A 88 -2.27 -4.37 -16.41
CA SER A 88 -2.61 -4.39 -17.84
C SER A 88 -1.55 -3.75 -18.71
N GLU A 89 -0.81 -2.77 -18.17
CA GLU A 89 0.24 -2.07 -18.92
C GLU A 89 1.25 -1.44 -17.96
N VAL A 90 2.52 -1.45 -18.38
CA VAL A 90 3.61 -0.72 -17.72
C VAL A 90 4.30 0.12 -18.79
N SER A 91 4.27 1.44 -18.66
CA SER A 91 4.80 2.38 -19.64
C SER A 91 5.89 3.25 -19.01
N ASP A 92 7.12 3.11 -19.49
CA ASP A 92 8.22 4.00 -19.10
C ASP A 92 8.09 5.31 -19.88
N VAL A 93 7.40 6.29 -19.29
CA VAL A 93 7.16 7.61 -19.92
C VAL A 93 8.46 8.40 -20.04
N VAL A 94 9.30 8.34 -19.02
CA VAL A 94 10.67 8.82 -19.05
C VAL A 94 11.58 7.69 -18.57
N PRO A 95 12.47 7.17 -19.41
CA PRO A 95 13.36 6.06 -19.05
C PRO A 95 14.08 6.33 -17.73
N ASP A 96 14.10 5.34 -16.83
CA ASP A 96 14.74 5.38 -15.51
C ASP A 96 14.27 6.54 -14.59
N SER A 97 13.11 7.14 -14.86
CA SER A 97 12.64 8.30 -14.09
C SER A 97 11.14 8.31 -13.82
N VAL A 98 10.31 7.96 -14.80
CA VAL A 98 8.84 8.01 -14.69
C VAL A 98 8.21 6.82 -15.39
N THR A 99 7.45 6.04 -14.63
CA THR A 99 6.69 4.89 -15.12
C THR A 99 5.22 5.05 -14.76
N VAL A 100 4.32 4.79 -15.69
CA VAL A 100 2.87 4.70 -15.44
C VAL A 100 2.45 3.25 -15.49
N ILE A 101 1.73 2.81 -14.48
CA ILE A 101 1.21 1.44 -14.35
C ILE A 101 -0.30 1.50 -14.43
N ASN A 102 -0.88 0.86 -15.45
CA ASN A 102 -2.31 0.62 -15.56
C ASN A 102 -2.65 -0.72 -14.92
N PHE A 103 -3.63 -0.72 -14.03
CA PHE A 103 -4.00 -1.90 -13.26
C PHE A 103 -5.49 -1.94 -12.93
N SER A 104 -5.95 -3.07 -12.47
CA SER A 104 -7.21 -3.26 -11.75
C SER A 104 -7.00 -4.23 -10.59
N ASN A 105 -7.95 -4.32 -9.69
CA ASN A 105 -7.97 -5.40 -8.71
C ASN A 105 -9.09 -6.40 -9.04
N SER A 106 -8.93 -7.64 -8.59
CA SER A 106 -9.86 -8.74 -8.91
C SER A 106 -11.26 -8.57 -8.29
N PHE A 107 -11.41 -7.72 -7.28
CA PHE A 107 -12.69 -7.46 -6.61
C PHE A 107 -13.55 -6.49 -7.41
N THR A 108 -13.08 -5.26 -7.61
CA THR A 108 -13.89 -4.23 -8.30
C THR A 108 -13.75 -4.27 -9.81
N LYS A 109 -12.62 -4.77 -10.33
CA LYS A 109 -12.26 -4.84 -11.75
C LYS A 109 -12.25 -3.46 -12.46
N VAL A 110 -12.25 -2.38 -11.69
CA VAL A 110 -12.21 -1.01 -12.22
C VAL A 110 -10.79 -0.68 -12.68
N PRO A 111 -10.59 -0.25 -13.93
CA PRO A 111 -9.28 0.19 -14.41
C PRO A 111 -8.81 1.44 -13.66
N GLN A 112 -7.58 1.40 -13.20
CA GLN A 112 -6.90 2.49 -12.50
C GLN A 112 -5.47 2.65 -13.00
N LYS A 113 -4.83 3.75 -12.65
CA LYS A 113 -3.42 3.96 -12.94
C LYS A 113 -2.71 4.65 -11.79
N VAL A 114 -1.45 4.30 -11.62
CA VAL A 114 -0.52 5.01 -10.74
C VAL A 114 0.70 5.46 -11.53
N LYS A 115 1.23 6.59 -11.17
CA LYS A 115 2.50 7.09 -11.67
C LYS A 115 3.58 6.84 -10.61
N VAL A 116 4.70 6.27 -11.04
CA VAL A 116 5.85 6.01 -10.20
C VAL A 116 7.01 6.86 -10.68
N VAL A 117 7.66 7.55 -9.78
CA VAL A 117 8.79 8.44 -10.10
C VAL A 117 10.02 8.03 -9.31
N LYS A 118 11.20 8.25 -9.88
CA LYS A 118 12.45 8.09 -9.16
C LYS A 118 12.79 9.42 -8.47
N HIS A 119 12.78 9.42 -7.16
CA HIS A 119 13.06 10.59 -6.33
C HIS A 119 14.22 10.28 -5.37
N ASN A 120 15.29 11.06 -5.47
CA ASN A 120 16.52 10.82 -4.68
C ASN A 120 17.04 9.38 -4.80
N GLY A 121 16.98 8.81 -6.01
CA GLY A 121 17.46 7.44 -6.27
C GLY A 121 16.50 6.32 -5.84
N VAL A 122 15.34 6.64 -5.28
CA VAL A 122 14.32 5.67 -4.83
C VAL A 122 13.05 5.80 -5.65
N TRP A 123 12.47 4.68 -6.05
CA TRP A 123 11.18 4.65 -6.72
C TRP A 123 10.04 4.85 -5.73
N VAL A 124 9.17 5.85 -5.98
CA VAL A 124 8.02 6.20 -5.15
C VAL A 124 6.80 6.54 -6.01
N VAL A 125 5.62 6.28 -5.48
CA VAL A 125 4.36 6.56 -6.17
C VAL A 125 3.98 8.03 -6.03
N ASP A 126 3.69 8.70 -7.13
CA ASP A 126 3.04 10.01 -7.17
C ASP A 126 1.51 9.81 -7.22
N PHE A 127 0.92 9.60 -6.04
CA PHE A 127 -0.46 9.13 -5.90
C PHE A 127 -1.52 10.16 -6.34
N LYS A 128 -1.24 11.46 -6.19
CA LYS A 128 -2.14 12.53 -6.65
C LYS A 128 -2.46 12.43 -8.16
N TYR A 129 -1.55 11.87 -8.93
CA TYR A 129 -1.73 11.62 -10.36
C TYR A 129 -2.95 10.74 -10.67
N THR A 130 -3.28 9.77 -9.82
CA THR A 130 -4.44 8.89 -9.96
C THR A 130 -5.75 9.67 -10.02
N PHE A 131 -5.80 10.84 -9.36
CA PHE A 131 -7.00 11.67 -9.22
C PHE A 131 -6.99 12.94 -10.08
N SER A 132 -5.83 13.34 -10.61
CA SER A 132 -5.71 14.60 -11.35
C SER A 132 -6.29 14.55 -12.77
N GLY A 133 -6.50 13.36 -13.32
CA GLY A 133 -7.04 13.18 -14.68
C GLY A 133 -6.16 13.71 -15.81
N ASN A 134 -5.06 14.38 -15.49
CA ASN A 134 -4.10 14.96 -16.41
C ASN A 134 -2.74 14.31 -16.28
N LEU A 135 -2.23 13.87 -17.36
CA LEU A 135 -0.86 13.45 -17.59
C LEU A 135 0.02 14.64 -17.81
#